data_09de756e7db49a149e23be3a5b35a5b5
#
_entry.id   09de756e7db49a149e23be3a5b35a5b5
#
_cell.length_a   1.000
_cell.length_b   1.000
_cell.length_c   1.000
_cell.angle_alpha   90.00
_cell.angle_beta   90.00
_cell.angle_gamma   90.00
#
_symmetry.space_group_name_H-M   'P 1'
#
loop_
_entity.id
_entity.type
_entity.pdbx_description
1 polymer ?
#
loop_
_entity_poly.entity_id
_entity_poly.type
_entity_poly.pdbx_seq_one_letter_code
_entity_poly.pdbx_strand_id
1 'polypeptide(L)'
;MEPDIYIKVRFKTTAEGGRKTSVKRKSPLGPDFYACPLIVDDKAYDCRLLIGDNEIELGKYYDIPIKFLNIDLVLPSLSVGKKITLWEGKEIADGEVTRICE
;
A
#
# COMPACT_ATOMS: atom_id res chain seq x y z
N MET A 1 13.98 -7.63 -0.41
CA MET A 1 12.86 -7.76 -1.37
C MET A 1 12.82 -6.50 -2.22
N GLU A 2 12.88 -6.66 -3.53
CA GLU A 2 12.88 -5.53 -4.45
C GLU A 2 11.47 -5.03 -4.70
N PRO A 3 11.20 -3.73 -4.61
CA PRO A 3 9.86 -3.21 -4.90
C PRO A 3 9.54 -3.27 -6.39
N ASP A 4 8.26 -3.42 -6.70
CA ASP A 4 7.75 -3.35 -8.07
C ASP A 4 7.37 -1.92 -8.44
N ILE A 5 6.79 -1.19 -7.49
CA ILE A 5 6.40 0.21 -7.68
C ILE A 5 6.60 0.99 -6.38
N TYR A 6 6.52 2.31 -6.49
CA TYR A 6 6.36 3.21 -5.34
C TYR A 6 5.02 3.92 -5.47
N ILE A 7 4.36 4.12 -4.32
CA ILE A 7 3.13 4.89 -4.25
C ILE A 7 3.27 6.02 -3.26
N LYS A 8 2.61 7.14 -3.54
CA LYS A 8 2.38 8.19 -2.56
C LYS A 8 1.00 7.93 -1.97
N VAL A 9 0.91 7.69 -0.69
CA VAL A 9 -0.33 7.22 -0.06
C VAL A 9 -0.57 7.93 1.27
N ARG A 10 -1.85 8.16 1.57
CA ARG A 10 -2.30 8.68 2.85
C ARG A 10 -3.34 7.73 3.40
N PHE A 11 -3.09 7.22 4.60
CA PHE A 11 -4.08 6.40 5.28
C PHE A 11 -5.14 7.29 5.91
N LYS A 12 -6.40 6.88 5.77
CA LYS A 12 -7.53 7.61 6.36
C LYS A 12 -7.42 7.61 7.87
N THR A 13 -7.76 8.73 8.49
CA THR A 13 -7.84 8.80 9.95
C THR A 13 -9.03 7.98 10.44
N THR A 14 -9.04 7.67 11.74
CA THR A 14 -10.17 6.98 12.37
C THR A 14 -11.47 7.76 12.17
N ALA A 15 -11.40 9.09 12.27
CA ALA A 15 -12.56 9.96 12.06
C ALA A 15 -13.09 9.90 10.63
N GLU A 16 -12.24 9.60 9.66
CA GLU A 16 -12.62 9.45 8.25
C GLU A 16 -13.11 8.04 7.92
N GLY A 17 -13.25 7.19 8.90
CA GLY A 17 -13.66 5.80 8.69
C GLY A 17 -12.51 4.86 8.39
N GLY A 18 -11.28 5.27 8.63
CA GLY A 18 -10.08 4.46 8.44
C GLY A 18 -9.82 3.50 9.58
N ARG A 19 -8.56 3.07 9.67
CA ARG A 19 -8.11 2.17 10.74
C ARG A 19 -8.20 2.86 12.09
N LYS A 20 -8.19 2.05 13.15
CA LYS A 20 -8.15 2.58 14.53
C LYS A 20 -6.72 2.84 15.01
N THR A 21 -5.74 2.22 14.36
CA THR A 21 -4.33 2.29 14.75
C THR A 21 -3.45 2.56 13.53
N SER A 22 -2.26 3.08 13.77
CA SER A 22 -1.23 3.23 12.75
C SER A 22 -0.88 1.90 12.09
N VAL A 23 -0.18 1.94 10.97
CA VAL A 23 0.21 0.74 10.21
C VAL A 23 1.66 0.42 10.52
N LYS A 24 1.90 -0.81 10.96
CA LYS A 24 3.25 -1.33 11.20
C LYS A 24 3.24 -2.84 11.03
N ARG A 25 4.42 -3.44 10.85
CA ARG A 25 4.50 -4.90 10.76
C ARG A 25 3.98 -5.53 12.05
N LYS A 26 3.42 -6.74 11.94
CA LYS A 26 2.71 -7.37 13.05
C LYS A 26 3.60 -7.75 14.23
N SER A 27 4.84 -8.13 13.97
CA SER A 27 5.74 -8.63 15.00
C SER A 27 7.20 -8.35 14.66
N PRO A 28 8.03 -7.97 15.63
CA PRO A 28 9.47 -7.81 15.39
C PRO A 28 10.16 -9.08 14.91
N LEU A 29 9.56 -10.26 15.16
CA LEU A 29 10.09 -11.55 14.73
C LEU A 29 9.45 -12.06 13.44
N GLY A 30 8.45 -11.35 12.92
CA GLY A 30 7.75 -11.70 11.69
C GLY A 30 8.32 -10.98 10.46
N PRO A 31 7.59 -11.04 9.35
CA PRO A 31 7.99 -10.33 8.13
C PRO A 31 8.12 -8.84 8.36
N ASP A 32 9.05 -8.21 7.64
CA ASP A 32 9.33 -6.77 7.73
C ASP A 32 8.47 -5.95 6.77
N PHE A 33 7.29 -6.44 6.47
CA PHE A 33 6.33 -5.76 5.59
C PHE A 33 4.92 -5.87 6.17
N TYR A 34 4.02 -5.07 5.62
CA TYR A 34 2.60 -5.13 5.93
C TYR A 34 1.84 -5.53 4.66
N ALA A 35 1.06 -6.58 4.73
CA ALA A 35 0.32 -7.10 3.57
C ALA A 35 -1.14 -6.64 3.59
N CYS A 36 -1.62 -6.15 2.45
CA CYS A 36 -3.03 -5.83 2.25
C CYS A 36 -3.33 -5.76 0.76
N PRO A 37 -4.60 -5.89 0.36
CA PRO A 37 -4.97 -5.70 -1.04
C PRO A 37 -4.81 -4.24 -1.48
N LEU A 38 -4.35 -4.06 -2.72
CA LEU A 38 -4.33 -2.78 -3.42
C LEU A 38 -5.39 -2.84 -4.52
N ILE A 39 -6.24 -1.82 -4.57
CA ILE A 39 -7.32 -1.75 -5.54
C ILE A 39 -6.91 -0.77 -6.66
N VAL A 40 -6.98 -1.24 -7.89
CA VAL A 40 -6.79 -0.42 -9.09
C VAL A 40 -7.76 -0.92 -10.16
N ASP A 41 -8.44 0.02 -10.82
CA ASP A 41 -9.47 -0.30 -11.84
C ASP A 41 -10.50 -1.31 -11.33
N ASP A 42 -10.96 -1.13 -10.07
CA ASP A 42 -11.97 -1.94 -9.40
C ASP A 42 -11.56 -3.41 -9.17
N LYS A 43 -10.28 -3.72 -9.27
CA LYS A 43 -9.75 -5.06 -9.01
C LYS A 43 -8.77 -5.02 -7.85
N ALA A 44 -8.80 -6.07 -7.03
CA ALA A 44 -7.93 -6.22 -5.87
C ALA A 44 -6.72 -7.08 -6.20
N TYR A 45 -5.54 -6.63 -5.81
CA TYR A 45 -4.29 -7.37 -5.98
C TYR A 45 -3.54 -7.41 -4.66
N ASP A 46 -3.16 -8.60 -4.22
CA ASP A 46 -2.39 -8.74 -3.00
C ASP A 46 -1.03 -8.07 -3.14
N CYS A 47 -0.68 -7.26 -2.16
CA CYS A 47 0.59 -6.58 -2.16
C CYS A 47 1.19 -6.50 -0.76
N ARG A 48 2.47 -6.13 -0.73
CA ARG A 48 3.23 -5.95 0.48
C ARG A 48 3.78 -4.53 0.51
N LEU A 49 3.48 -3.83 1.60
CA LEU A 49 4.06 -2.52 1.87
C LEU A 49 5.39 -2.76 2.57
N LEU A 50 6.48 -2.40 1.88
CA LEU A 50 7.84 -2.70 2.37
C LEU A 50 8.27 -1.61 3.35
N ILE A 51 7.66 -1.61 4.52
CA ILE A 51 7.82 -0.55 5.51
C ILE A 51 8.87 -0.86 6.59
N GLY A 52 9.38 -2.10 6.65
CA GLY A 52 10.34 -2.47 7.67
C GLY A 52 9.80 -2.23 9.08
N ASP A 53 10.58 -1.55 9.91
CA ASP A 53 10.19 -1.19 11.27
C ASP A 53 9.53 0.19 11.36
N ASN A 54 9.26 0.83 10.23
CA ASN A 54 8.60 2.13 10.23
C ASN A 54 7.15 2.01 10.64
N GLU A 55 6.68 3.00 11.37
CA GLU A 55 5.27 3.13 11.71
C GLU A 55 4.65 4.19 10.80
N ILE A 56 3.57 3.82 10.11
CA ILE A 56 2.87 4.71 9.19
C ILE A 56 1.69 5.33 9.94
N GLU A 57 1.78 6.61 10.22
CA GLU A 57 0.74 7.34 10.94
C GLU A 57 -0.44 7.65 10.03
N LEU A 58 -1.65 7.56 10.58
CA LEU A 58 -2.86 7.90 9.85
C LEU A 58 -2.92 9.39 9.56
N GLY A 59 -3.42 9.74 8.39
CA GLY A 59 -3.60 11.14 8.00
C GLY A 59 -2.39 11.83 7.41
N LYS A 60 -1.27 11.16 7.30
CA LYS A 60 -0.03 11.71 6.73
C LYS A 60 0.31 11.03 5.41
N TYR A 61 0.95 11.76 4.51
CA TYR A 61 1.42 11.21 3.23
C TYR A 61 2.79 10.55 3.41
N TYR A 62 2.94 9.40 2.73
CA TYR A 62 4.21 8.65 2.70
C TYR A 62 4.47 8.15 1.29
N ASP A 63 5.74 8.05 0.93
CA ASP A 63 6.16 7.30 -0.26
C ASP A 63 6.52 5.90 0.21
N ILE A 64 5.77 4.90 -0.28
CA ILE A 64 5.93 3.52 0.18
C ILE A 64 6.29 2.62 -1.00
N PRO A 65 7.37 1.82 -0.87
CA PRO A 65 7.67 0.79 -1.85
C PRO A 65 6.70 -0.38 -1.71
N ILE A 66 6.21 -0.86 -2.85
CA ILE A 66 5.21 -1.92 -2.92
C ILE A 66 5.76 -3.11 -3.69
N LYS A 67 5.57 -4.31 -3.15
CA LYS A 67 5.84 -5.57 -3.82
C LYS A 67 4.52 -6.31 -4.01
N PHE A 68 4.18 -6.64 -5.25
CA PHE A 68 2.99 -7.43 -5.53
C PHE A 68 3.31 -8.92 -5.40
N LEU A 69 2.29 -9.71 -5.09
CA LEU A 69 2.42 -11.15 -5.11
C LEU A 69 2.65 -11.64 -6.54
N ASN A 70 1.98 -11.00 -7.52
CA ASN A 70 2.19 -11.29 -8.94
C ASN A 70 2.09 -9.98 -9.74
N ILE A 71 3.24 -9.36 -9.99
CA ILE A 71 3.31 -8.06 -10.70
C ILE A 71 2.78 -8.18 -12.13
N ASP A 72 2.95 -9.32 -12.80
CA ASP A 72 2.54 -9.47 -14.20
C ASP A 72 1.03 -9.30 -14.39
N LEU A 73 0.24 -9.66 -13.37
CA LEU A 73 -1.22 -9.51 -13.42
C LEU A 73 -1.67 -8.05 -13.30
N VAL A 74 -0.93 -7.23 -12.57
CA VAL A 74 -1.35 -5.86 -12.26
C VAL A 74 -0.66 -4.82 -13.15
N LEU A 75 0.52 -5.14 -13.68
CA LEU A 75 1.33 -4.20 -14.45
C LEU A 75 0.58 -3.51 -15.60
N PRO A 76 -0.27 -4.21 -16.38
CA PRO A 76 -1.02 -3.54 -17.46
C PRO A 76 -1.95 -2.42 -16.97
N SER A 77 -2.35 -2.44 -15.70
CA SER A 77 -3.23 -1.43 -15.12
C SER A 77 -2.47 -0.28 -14.46
N LEU A 78 -1.14 -0.36 -14.42
CA LEU A 78 -0.32 0.62 -13.71
C LEU A 78 0.32 1.64 -14.65
N SER A 79 0.35 2.88 -14.20
CA SER A 79 1.12 3.95 -14.83
C SER A 79 1.39 5.01 -13.76
N VAL A 80 2.41 5.82 -13.96
CA VAL A 80 2.70 6.93 -13.03
C VAL A 80 1.49 7.87 -13.02
N GLY A 81 1.03 8.22 -11.82
CA GLY A 81 -0.17 9.04 -11.62
C GLY A 81 -1.45 8.23 -11.48
N LYS A 82 -1.42 6.91 -11.70
CA LYS A 82 -2.59 6.05 -11.57
C LYS A 82 -3.07 6.04 -10.12
N LYS A 83 -4.36 6.29 -9.91
CA LYS A 83 -4.97 6.29 -8.58
C LYS A 83 -5.17 4.87 -8.09
N ILE A 84 -4.86 4.67 -6.82
CA ILE A 84 -5.03 3.38 -6.15
C ILE A 84 -5.64 3.59 -4.76
N THR A 85 -6.21 2.53 -4.22
CA THR A 85 -6.65 2.50 -2.82
C THR A 85 -6.12 1.24 -2.16
N LEU A 86 -6.06 1.25 -0.83
CA LEU A 86 -5.72 0.08 -0.03
C LEU A 86 -6.93 -0.36 0.75
N TRP A 87 -7.07 -1.66 0.97
CA TRP A 87 -8.29 -2.28 1.47
C TRP A 87 -8.02 -3.20 2.66
N GLU A 88 -8.84 -3.09 3.70
CA GLU A 88 -8.89 -4.03 4.83
C GLU A 88 -10.34 -4.16 5.27
N GLY A 89 -11.14 -4.90 4.48
CA GLY A 89 -12.58 -4.97 4.72
C GLY A 89 -13.32 -3.68 4.39
N LYS A 90 -12.60 -2.62 4.12
CA LYS A 90 -13.07 -1.31 3.70
C LYS A 90 -11.89 -0.54 3.12
N GLU A 91 -12.14 0.57 2.46
CA GLU A 91 -11.06 1.43 1.98
C GLU A 91 -10.37 2.11 3.17
N ILE A 92 -9.07 1.87 3.33
CA ILE A 92 -8.30 2.40 4.46
C ILE A 92 -7.30 3.48 4.05
N ALA A 93 -7.00 3.60 2.77
CA ALA A 93 -6.04 4.57 2.26
C ALA A 93 -6.28 4.85 0.79
N ASP A 94 -5.84 6.01 0.34
CA ASP A 94 -5.81 6.34 -1.07
C ASP A 94 -4.45 6.93 -1.45
N GLY A 95 -4.12 6.82 -2.73
CA GLY A 95 -2.86 7.31 -3.21
C GLY A 95 -2.72 7.19 -4.73
N GLU A 96 -1.50 7.32 -5.17
CA GLU A 96 -1.19 7.20 -6.59
C GLU A 96 0.20 6.59 -6.80
N VAL A 97 0.36 5.97 -7.95
CA VAL A 97 1.65 5.42 -8.37
C VAL A 97 2.59 6.58 -8.70
N THR A 98 3.78 6.58 -8.09
CA THR A 98 4.78 7.62 -8.35
C THR A 98 5.95 7.10 -9.17
N ARG A 99 6.18 5.78 -9.14
CA ARG A 99 7.29 5.18 -9.86
C ARG A 99 6.99 3.70 -10.14
N ILE A 100 7.33 3.25 -11.34
CA ILE A 100 7.29 1.84 -11.70
C ILE A 100 8.74 1.38 -11.84
N CYS A 101 9.13 0.38 -11.06
CA CYS A 101 10.49 -0.16 -11.08
C CYS A 101 10.64 -1.18 -12.21
N GLU A 102 11.78 -1.14 -12.86
CA GLU A 102 12.08 -2.07 -13.96
C GLU A 102 13.22 -3.01 -13.60
#